data_40908b2e5e7b424857d49a1da92e02b9
#
_entry.id   40908b2e5e7b424857d49a1da92e02b9
#
_cell.length_a   1.000
_cell.length_b   1.000
_cell.length_c   1.000
_cell.angle_alpha   90.00
_cell.angle_beta   90.00
_cell.angle_gamma   90.00
#
_symmetry.space_group_name_H-M   'P 1'
#
loop_
_entity.id
_entity.type
_entity.pdbx_description
1 polymer ?
#
loop_
_entity_poly.entity_id
_entity_poly.type
_entity_poly.pdbx_seq_one_letter_code
_entity_poly.pdbx_strand_id
1 'polypeptide(L)'
;MTLPKVQGNNAYNRYIEQYAGIALENQKSYGVPASITLAQGLLESGAGQSRLATGANNHFGIKCHRSWRGSRTFHNDDRPNECFRAYDRVEDSFKDHGQFLQQPRYRSLQRLDPTDYKGWARGLQHAGYATDRGYANKLIKIIEDYQLYLIDEGNTSRRYQYAQKSTPKREAQKKPRPELPTTPAGERVGYFSYGLLYILAGEDDSLSAIARDLGMSERKLTEYNDLPAGYPLEKGDIIYLEPKHKRATPPHFEHRIQVGESIHRIAQTYGIQLKSLYQLNNLTPEYLPMEGDILRLR
;
A
#
# COMPACT_ATOMS: atom_id res chain seq x y z
N MET A 1 -14.38 11.18 8.09
CA MET A 1 -14.18 9.95 7.32
C MET A 1 -12.81 9.43 7.71
N THR A 2 -12.72 8.39 8.54
CA THR A 2 -11.44 7.80 8.95
C THR A 2 -11.15 6.63 8.02
N LEU A 3 -10.28 6.84 7.03
CA LEU A 3 -9.76 5.78 6.19
C LEU A 3 -8.77 4.93 7.00
N PRO A 4 -8.64 3.62 6.69
CA PRO A 4 -7.67 2.80 7.37
C PRO A 4 -6.27 3.32 7.11
N LYS A 5 -5.53 3.56 8.17
CA LYS A 5 -4.09 3.72 8.06
C LYS A 5 -3.48 2.33 7.89
N VAL A 6 -3.53 1.84 6.65
CA VAL A 6 -2.74 0.67 6.27
C VAL A 6 -1.30 1.14 6.16
N GLN A 7 -0.36 0.46 6.82
CA GLN A 7 1.05 0.78 6.67
C GLN A 7 1.56 0.36 5.29
N GLY A 8 1.54 1.34 4.45
CA GLY A 8 2.32 1.47 3.27
C GLY A 8 3.13 2.76 3.39
N ASN A 9 3.83 3.13 2.34
CA ASN A 9 4.50 4.42 2.21
C ASN A 9 3.58 5.54 2.74
N ASN A 10 4.05 6.37 3.69
CA ASN A 10 3.29 7.50 4.24
C ASN A 10 2.75 8.44 3.16
N ALA A 11 3.43 8.53 2.00
CA ALA A 11 2.95 9.28 0.84
C ALA A 11 1.71 8.62 0.22
N TYR A 12 1.66 7.29 0.15
CA TYR A 12 0.52 6.54 -0.38
C TYR A 12 -0.72 6.72 0.50
N ASN A 13 -0.58 6.59 1.82
CA ASN A 13 -1.70 6.80 2.74
C ASN A 13 -2.26 8.21 2.64
N ARG A 14 -1.38 9.24 2.59
CA ARG A 14 -1.82 10.62 2.41
C ARG A 14 -2.55 10.83 1.09
N TYR A 15 -2.05 10.24 0.02
CA TYR A 15 -2.69 10.29 -1.30
C TYR A 15 -4.09 9.68 -1.27
N ILE A 16 -4.23 8.50 -0.68
CA ILE A 16 -5.52 7.80 -0.53
C ILE A 16 -6.49 8.66 0.30
N GLU A 17 -6.05 9.13 1.47
CA GLU A 17 -6.86 10.00 2.33
C GLU A 17 -7.35 11.26 1.60
N GLN A 18 -6.48 11.88 0.82
CA GLN A 18 -6.78 13.11 0.09
C GLN A 18 -7.75 12.89 -1.07
N TYR A 19 -7.60 11.79 -1.80
CA TYR A 19 -8.29 11.61 -3.09
C TYR A 19 -9.37 10.52 -3.11
N ALA A 20 -9.60 9.78 -2.02
CA ALA A 20 -10.64 8.75 -1.96
C ALA A 20 -12.03 9.28 -2.27
N GLY A 21 -12.37 10.49 -1.80
CA GLY A 21 -13.65 11.14 -2.08
C GLY A 21 -13.86 11.36 -3.58
N ILE A 22 -12.84 11.88 -4.28
CA ILE A 22 -12.89 12.15 -5.72
C ILE A 22 -12.97 10.85 -6.52
N ALA A 23 -12.23 9.81 -6.08
CA ALA A 23 -12.28 8.50 -6.71
C ALA A 23 -13.67 7.86 -6.61
N LEU A 24 -14.37 8.03 -5.47
CA LEU A 24 -15.76 7.59 -5.31
C LEU A 24 -16.74 8.36 -6.20
N GLU A 25 -16.51 9.66 -6.40
CA GLU A 25 -17.32 10.46 -7.34
C GLU A 25 -17.10 9.98 -8.78
N ASN A 26 -15.87 9.62 -9.14
CA ASN A 26 -15.58 9.03 -10.44
C ASN A 26 -16.26 7.66 -10.62
N GLN A 27 -16.27 6.82 -9.59
CA GLN A 27 -17.00 5.54 -9.65
C GLN A 27 -18.49 5.76 -9.91
N LYS A 28 -19.11 6.69 -9.20
CA LYS A 28 -20.54 7.02 -9.41
C LYS A 28 -20.82 7.59 -10.80
N SER A 29 -19.91 8.43 -11.32
CA SER A 29 -20.12 9.16 -12.57
C SER A 29 -19.77 8.36 -13.81
N TYR A 30 -18.76 7.48 -13.71
CA TYR A 30 -18.15 6.78 -14.86
C TYR A 30 -18.09 5.26 -14.71
N GLY A 31 -18.53 4.69 -13.58
CA GLY A 31 -18.49 3.25 -13.33
C GLY A 31 -17.08 2.67 -13.14
N VAL A 32 -16.05 3.51 -13.02
CA VAL A 32 -14.67 3.07 -12.78
C VAL A 32 -14.49 2.82 -11.28
N PRO A 33 -14.06 1.62 -10.84
CA PRO A 33 -13.84 1.37 -9.41
C PRO A 33 -12.96 2.44 -8.76
N ALA A 34 -13.34 2.90 -7.58
CA ALA A 34 -12.55 3.88 -6.84
C ALA A 34 -11.16 3.32 -6.50
N SER A 35 -11.07 2.02 -6.21
CA SER A 35 -9.81 1.31 -5.99
C SER A 35 -8.89 1.37 -7.21
N ILE A 36 -9.42 1.18 -8.41
CA ILE A 36 -8.68 1.29 -9.68
C ILE A 36 -8.21 2.73 -9.89
N THR A 37 -9.09 3.72 -9.72
CA THR A 37 -8.75 5.14 -9.86
C THR A 37 -7.60 5.52 -8.91
N LEU A 38 -7.67 5.13 -7.63
CA LEU A 38 -6.63 5.40 -6.65
C LEU A 38 -5.33 4.67 -6.96
N ALA A 39 -5.39 3.39 -7.32
CA ALA A 39 -4.19 2.60 -7.62
C ALA A 39 -3.46 3.15 -8.86
N GLN A 40 -4.18 3.55 -9.90
CA GLN A 40 -3.60 4.20 -11.06
C GLN A 40 -2.98 5.55 -10.68
N GLY A 41 -3.71 6.39 -9.95
CA GLY A 41 -3.18 7.67 -9.49
C GLY A 41 -1.91 7.53 -8.65
N LEU A 42 -1.87 6.57 -7.74
CA LEU A 42 -0.67 6.25 -6.94
C LEU A 42 0.51 5.83 -7.83
N LEU A 43 0.27 4.92 -8.77
CA LEU A 43 1.30 4.35 -9.63
C LEU A 43 1.85 5.39 -10.62
N GLU A 44 0.95 6.07 -11.34
CA GLU A 44 1.32 7.00 -12.44
C GLU A 44 1.93 8.31 -11.92
N SER A 45 1.50 8.78 -10.74
CA SER A 45 1.96 10.04 -10.19
C SER A 45 3.05 9.92 -9.12
N GLY A 46 3.47 8.69 -8.77
CA GLY A 46 4.33 8.47 -7.61
C GLY A 46 3.70 9.04 -6.34
N ALA A 47 2.43 8.71 -6.08
CA ALA A 47 1.64 9.26 -4.98
C ALA A 47 1.51 10.80 -5.02
N GLY A 48 1.35 11.37 -6.19
CA GLY A 48 1.20 12.81 -6.39
C GLY A 48 2.50 13.61 -6.36
N GLN A 49 3.66 12.94 -6.31
CA GLN A 49 4.97 13.60 -6.18
C GLN A 49 5.71 13.78 -7.51
N SER A 50 5.22 13.20 -8.60
CA SER A 50 5.84 13.38 -9.91
C SER A 50 5.77 14.84 -10.37
N ARG A 51 6.72 15.25 -11.24
CA ARG A 51 6.72 16.59 -11.83
C ARG A 51 5.42 16.89 -12.57
N LEU A 52 4.84 15.89 -13.20
CA LEU A 52 3.60 16.02 -13.95
C LEU A 52 2.40 16.24 -13.01
N ALA A 53 2.35 15.54 -11.88
CA ALA A 53 1.32 15.74 -10.87
C ALA A 53 1.45 17.09 -10.16
N THR A 54 2.66 17.48 -9.74
CA THR A 54 2.89 18.72 -8.97
C THR A 54 2.86 19.98 -9.83
N GLY A 55 3.34 19.91 -11.09
CA GLY A 55 3.45 21.06 -11.98
C GLY A 55 2.26 21.26 -12.93
N ALA A 56 1.48 20.21 -13.19
CA ALA A 56 0.38 20.26 -14.15
C ALA A 56 -0.91 19.59 -13.65
N ASN A 57 -0.98 19.21 -12.37
CA ASN A 57 -2.10 18.48 -11.75
C ASN A 57 -2.49 17.20 -12.52
N ASN A 58 -1.61 16.64 -13.33
CA ASN A 58 -1.88 15.44 -14.12
C ASN A 58 -1.41 14.20 -13.37
N HIS A 59 -2.34 13.57 -12.66
CA HIS A 59 -2.08 12.43 -11.80
C HIS A 59 -2.09 11.07 -12.52
N PHE A 60 -2.48 11.04 -13.80
CA PHE A 60 -2.64 9.80 -14.57
C PHE A 60 -1.76 9.76 -15.81
N GLY A 61 -0.87 10.73 -16.01
CA GLY A 61 0.01 10.77 -17.18
C GLY A 61 -0.73 10.83 -18.51
N ILE A 62 -1.91 11.47 -18.56
CA ILE A 62 -2.70 11.51 -19.78
C ILE A 62 -2.03 12.44 -20.78
N LYS A 63 -1.64 11.86 -21.94
CA LYS A 63 -1.03 12.57 -23.05
C LYS A 63 -2.08 13.37 -23.85
N CYS A 64 -1.66 14.44 -24.53
CA CYS A 64 -2.53 15.17 -25.43
C CYS A 64 -2.90 14.28 -26.62
N HIS A 65 -4.19 14.24 -26.92
CA HIS A 65 -4.70 13.69 -28.19
C HIS A 65 -5.14 14.83 -29.10
N ARG A 66 -5.37 14.54 -30.39
CA ARG A 66 -5.77 15.56 -31.39
C ARG A 66 -7.00 16.39 -31.00
N SER A 67 -7.90 15.81 -30.20
CA SER A 67 -9.11 16.46 -29.71
C SER A 67 -8.91 17.33 -28.47
N TRP A 68 -7.73 17.24 -27.80
CA TRP A 68 -7.49 18.02 -26.58
C TRP A 68 -7.39 19.51 -26.85
N ARG A 69 -8.21 20.34 -26.18
CA ARG A 69 -8.26 21.80 -26.32
C ARG A 69 -7.84 22.55 -25.05
N GLY A 70 -7.59 21.82 -23.95
CA GLY A 70 -7.16 22.40 -22.67
C GLY A 70 -5.69 22.76 -22.63
N SER A 71 -5.23 23.17 -21.47
CA SER A 71 -3.83 23.52 -21.16
C SER A 71 -2.90 22.31 -21.38
N ARG A 72 -1.63 22.60 -21.67
CA ARG A 72 -0.63 21.58 -22.05
C ARG A 72 0.67 21.82 -21.31
N THR A 73 1.37 20.71 -21.05
CA THR A 73 2.75 20.72 -20.60
C THR A 73 3.55 19.71 -21.41
N PHE A 74 4.88 19.84 -21.39
CA PHE A 74 5.76 18.99 -22.19
C PHE A 74 6.82 18.36 -21.30
N HIS A 75 6.96 17.04 -21.41
CA HIS A 75 7.94 16.27 -20.66
C HIS A 75 8.55 15.17 -21.55
N ASN A 76 9.75 14.75 -21.18
CA ASN A 76 10.36 13.57 -21.78
C ASN A 76 9.76 12.31 -21.13
N ASP A 77 9.24 11.39 -21.95
CA ASP A 77 8.71 10.11 -21.54
C ASP A 77 9.23 9.05 -22.56
N ASP A 78 8.39 8.30 -23.22
CA ASP A 78 8.80 7.38 -24.29
C ASP A 78 9.58 8.09 -25.41
N ARG A 79 9.28 9.37 -25.62
CA ARG A 79 9.95 10.26 -26.58
C ARG A 79 10.30 11.60 -25.94
N PRO A 80 11.30 12.30 -26.47
CA PRO A 80 11.58 13.66 -26.05
C PRO A 80 10.39 14.59 -26.32
N ASN A 81 10.12 15.50 -25.39
CA ASN A 81 9.16 16.59 -25.54
C ASN A 81 7.72 16.16 -25.88
N GLU A 82 7.23 15.10 -25.23
CA GLU A 82 5.85 14.65 -25.41
C GLU A 82 4.85 15.58 -24.72
N CYS A 83 3.70 15.75 -25.36
CA CYS A 83 2.64 16.61 -24.85
C CYS A 83 1.75 15.87 -23.85
N PHE A 84 1.62 16.43 -22.67
CA PHE A 84 0.71 15.97 -21.62
C PHE A 84 -0.36 17.02 -21.33
N ARG A 85 -1.55 16.57 -20.93
CA ARG A 85 -2.62 17.46 -20.48
C ARG A 85 -2.21 18.13 -19.19
N ALA A 86 -2.56 19.42 -19.07
CA ALA A 86 -2.42 20.17 -17.82
C ALA A 86 -3.79 20.61 -17.35
N TYR A 87 -3.99 20.63 -16.04
CA TYR A 87 -5.27 20.95 -15.42
C TYR A 87 -5.08 22.06 -14.39
N ASP A 88 -6.11 22.89 -14.22
CA ASP A 88 -6.10 23.95 -13.21
C ASP A 88 -6.23 23.36 -11.79
N ARG A 89 -6.93 22.23 -11.68
CA ARG A 89 -7.19 21.54 -10.41
C ARG A 89 -6.97 20.04 -10.55
N VAL A 90 -6.60 19.39 -9.45
CA VAL A 90 -6.40 17.93 -9.40
C VAL A 90 -7.69 17.18 -9.73
N GLU A 91 -8.85 17.69 -9.26
CA GLU A 91 -10.16 17.10 -9.53
C GLU A 91 -10.47 16.98 -11.04
N ASP A 92 -9.99 17.94 -11.84
CA ASP A 92 -10.17 17.92 -13.29
C ASP A 92 -9.37 16.78 -13.94
N SER A 93 -8.19 16.47 -13.40
CA SER A 93 -7.41 15.30 -13.81
C SER A 93 -8.15 13.98 -13.52
N PHE A 94 -8.74 13.86 -12.34
CA PHE A 94 -9.54 12.68 -11.96
C PHE A 94 -10.78 12.53 -12.84
N LYS A 95 -11.49 13.63 -13.07
CA LYS A 95 -12.66 13.66 -13.96
C LYS A 95 -12.28 13.25 -15.39
N ASP A 96 -11.23 13.83 -15.92
CA ASP A 96 -10.73 13.51 -17.28
C ASP A 96 -10.28 12.05 -17.37
N HIS A 97 -9.65 11.49 -16.34
CA HIS A 97 -9.33 10.07 -16.27
C HIS A 97 -10.59 9.20 -16.34
N GLY A 98 -11.63 9.52 -15.59
CA GLY A 98 -12.91 8.81 -15.67
C GLY A 98 -13.51 8.86 -17.09
N GLN A 99 -13.49 10.03 -17.73
CA GLN A 99 -13.93 10.21 -19.12
C GLN A 99 -13.05 9.46 -20.11
N PHE A 100 -11.74 9.46 -19.90
CA PHE A 100 -10.77 8.73 -20.74
C PHE A 100 -11.07 7.25 -20.78
N LEU A 101 -11.49 6.66 -19.66
CA LEU A 101 -11.87 5.25 -19.57
C LEU A 101 -13.27 4.94 -20.16
N GLN A 102 -14.00 5.93 -20.69
CA GLN A 102 -15.21 5.72 -21.47
C GLN A 102 -14.95 5.50 -22.97
N GLN A 103 -13.69 5.61 -23.43
CA GLN A 103 -13.33 5.40 -24.83
C GLN A 103 -13.66 3.98 -25.30
N PRO A 104 -13.93 3.78 -26.62
CA PRO A 104 -14.36 2.50 -27.17
C PRO A 104 -13.47 1.31 -26.80
N ARG A 105 -12.16 1.51 -26.69
CA ARG A 105 -11.19 0.44 -26.33
C ARG A 105 -11.39 -0.10 -24.90
N TYR A 106 -12.03 0.67 -24.01
CA TYR A 106 -12.31 0.27 -22.63
C TYR A 106 -13.75 -0.18 -22.42
N ARG A 107 -14.60 -0.21 -23.46
CA ARG A 107 -16.04 -0.52 -23.35
C ARG A 107 -16.32 -1.86 -22.69
N SER A 108 -15.45 -2.86 -22.86
CA SER A 108 -15.60 -4.17 -22.22
C SER A 108 -15.53 -4.08 -20.69
N LEU A 109 -14.76 -3.13 -20.15
CA LEU A 109 -14.58 -2.93 -18.71
C LEU A 109 -15.86 -2.42 -18.04
N GLN A 110 -16.63 -1.61 -18.75
CA GLN A 110 -17.89 -1.05 -18.25
C GLN A 110 -18.98 -2.11 -17.99
N ARG A 111 -18.74 -3.37 -18.40
CA ARG A 111 -19.63 -4.51 -18.15
C ARG A 111 -19.26 -5.29 -16.89
N LEU A 112 -18.07 -5.01 -16.32
CA LEU A 112 -17.60 -5.64 -15.10
C LEU A 112 -18.32 -5.01 -13.90
N ASP A 113 -18.48 -5.82 -12.84
CA ASP A 113 -18.94 -5.29 -11.57
C ASP A 113 -17.92 -4.24 -11.06
N PRO A 114 -18.40 -3.07 -10.55
CA PRO A 114 -17.51 -2.04 -9.99
C PRO A 114 -16.64 -2.54 -8.82
N THR A 115 -16.98 -3.68 -8.21
CA THR A 115 -16.16 -4.30 -7.16
C THR A 115 -15.16 -5.33 -7.71
N ASP A 116 -15.22 -5.68 -9.00
CA ASP A 116 -14.28 -6.59 -9.66
C ASP A 116 -13.00 -5.85 -10.10
N TYR A 117 -12.27 -5.31 -9.12
CA TYR A 117 -11.01 -4.62 -9.42
C TYR A 117 -9.97 -5.50 -10.14
N LYS A 118 -10.01 -6.84 -9.93
CA LYS A 118 -9.09 -7.77 -10.63
C LYS A 118 -9.41 -7.88 -12.11
N GLY A 119 -10.67 -7.98 -12.45
CA GLY A 119 -11.15 -7.93 -13.83
C GLY A 119 -10.81 -6.60 -14.49
N TRP A 120 -11.03 -5.50 -13.78
CA TRP A 120 -10.68 -4.16 -14.24
C TRP A 120 -9.18 -4.00 -14.51
N ALA A 121 -8.32 -4.39 -13.58
CA ALA A 121 -6.86 -4.28 -13.73
C ALA A 121 -6.34 -5.06 -14.93
N ARG A 122 -6.80 -6.32 -15.09
CA ARG A 122 -6.44 -7.17 -16.24
C ARG A 122 -6.98 -6.62 -17.55
N GLY A 123 -8.20 -6.12 -17.53
CA GLY A 123 -8.83 -5.51 -18.68
C GLY A 123 -8.13 -4.23 -19.15
N LEU A 124 -7.68 -3.37 -18.23
CA LEU A 124 -6.87 -2.19 -18.53
C LEU A 124 -5.55 -2.57 -19.22
N GLN A 125 -4.85 -3.58 -18.71
CA GLN A 125 -3.64 -4.10 -19.33
C GLN A 125 -3.93 -4.67 -20.75
N HIS A 126 -5.00 -5.46 -20.89
CA HIS A 126 -5.37 -6.03 -22.18
C HIS A 126 -5.78 -4.95 -23.21
N ALA A 127 -6.46 -3.90 -22.76
CA ALA A 127 -6.81 -2.74 -23.58
C ALA A 127 -5.62 -1.82 -23.91
N GLY A 128 -4.41 -2.13 -23.43
CA GLY A 128 -3.20 -1.37 -23.72
C GLY A 128 -3.17 -0.02 -23.03
N TYR A 129 -3.65 0.07 -21.77
CA TYR A 129 -3.51 1.29 -20.98
C TYR A 129 -2.03 1.62 -20.74
N ALA A 130 -1.23 0.61 -20.45
CA ALA A 130 0.22 0.72 -20.29
C ALA A 130 0.93 -0.38 -21.14
N THR A 131 2.17 -0.12 -21.50
CA THR A 131 3.03 -1.07 -22.24
C THR A 131 3.65 -2.12 -21.32
N ASP A 132 3.66 -1.88 -20.04
CA ASP A 132 4.20 -2.79 -19.01
C ASP A 132 3.34 -4.06 -18.87
N ARG A 133 3.96 -5.21 -19.13
CA ARG A 133 3.31 -6.53 -19.00
C ARG A 133 2.92 -6.88 -17.55
N GLY A 134 3.50 -6.21 -16.55
CA GLY A 134 3.19 -6.37 -15.13
C GLY A 134 2.13 -5.41 -14.61
N TYR A 135 1.57 -4.54 -15.46
CA TYR A 135 0.70 -3.44 -15.04
C TYR A 135 -0.49 -3.88 -14.18
N ALA A 136 -1.23 -4.89 -14.62
CA ALA A 136 -2.36 -5.41 -13.86
C ALA A 136 -1.96 -5.90 -12.47
N ASN A 137 -0.85 -6.62 -12.36
CA ASN A 137 -0.36 -7.12 -11.09
C ASN A 137 0.08 -5.98 -10.15
N LYS A 138 0.66 -4.91 -10.69
CA LYS A 138 1.02 -3.72 -9.91
C LYS A 138 -0.23 -3.04 -9.34
N LEU A 139 -1.28 -2.86 -10.14
CA LEU A 139 -2.54 -2.31 -9.67
C LEU A 139 -3.19 -3.19 -8.60
N ILE A 140 -3.32 -4.50 -8.87
CA ILE A 140 -3.91 -5.46 -7.93
C ILE A 140 -3.13 -5.43 -6.61
N LYS A 141 -1.79 -5.41 -6.68
CA LYS A 141 -0.95 -5.33 -5.50
C LYS A 141 -1.23 -4.08 -4.68
N ILE A 142 -1.27 -2.90 -5.30
CA ILE A 142 -1.59 -1.64 -4.60
C ILE A 142 -2.98 -1.72 -3.97
N ILE A 143 -3.97 -2.22 -4.70
CA ILE A 143 -5.35 -2.34 -4.21
C ILE A 143 -5.43 -3.27 -3.01
N GLU A 144 -4.74 -4.40 -3.04
CA GLU A 144 -4.73 -5.37 -1.95
C GLU A 144 -3.90 -4.91 -0.76
N ASP A 145 -2.71 -4.33 -0.98
CA ASP A 145 -1.82 -3.81 0.06
C ASP A 145 -2.50 -2.69 0.87
N TYR A 146 -3.26 -1.82 0.20
CA TYR A 146 -3.93 -0.68 0.83
C TYR A 146 -5.42 -0.91 1.04
N GLN A 147 -5.93 -2.12 0.78
CA GLN A 147 -7.32 -2.52 0.94
C GLN A 147 -8.31 -1.57 0.23
N LEU A 148 -7.90 -1.01 -0.91
CA LEU A 148 -8.68 -0.01 -1.64
C LEU A 148 -10.01 -0.57 -2.13
N TYR A 149 -10.13 -1.88 -2.34
CA TYR A 149 -11.37 -2.57 -2.72
C TYR A 149 -12.52 -2.33 -1.73
N LEU A 150 -12.22 -2.00 -0.47
CA LEU A 150 -13.24 -1.65 0.52
C LEU A 150 -13.94 -0.32 0.20
N ILE A 151 -13.30 0.54 -0.61
CA ILE A 151 -13.86 1.83 -1.04
C ILE A 151 -14.90 1.60 -2.13
N ASP A 152 -14.73 0.58 -2.99
CA ASP A 152 -15.60 0.31 -4.14
C ASP A 152 -17.06 0.02 -3.75
N GLU A 153 -17.29 -0.52 -2.56
CA GLU A 153 -18.62 -0.83 -2.06
C GLU A 153 -19.45 0.40 -1.67
N GLY A 154 -18.91 1.61 -1.84
CA GLY A 154 -19.61 2.88 -1.62
C GLY A 154 -20.03 3.18 -0.18
N ASN A 155 -19.60 2.36 0.78
CA ASN A 155 -20.06 2.42 2.17
C ASN A 155 -18.89 2.66 3.14
N THR A 156 -18.27 3.82 3.00
CA THR A 156 -17.05 4.21 3.69
C THR A 156 -17.19 4.37 5.21
N SER A 157 -18.39 4.50 5.75
CA SER A 157 -18.57 4.75 7.19
C SER A 157 -19.15 3.57 7.98
N ARG A 158 -20.09 2.79 7.43
CA ARG A 158 -20.80 1.74 8.18
C ARG A 158 -20.14 0.37 8.07
N ARG A 159 -19.69 -0.05 6.88
CA ARG A 159 -19.06 -1.38 6.71
C ARG A 159 -17.63 -1.43 7.23
N TYR A 160 -16.95 -0.30 7.19
CA TYR A 160 -15.62 -0.18 7.75
C TYR A 160 -15.63 -0.39 9.28
N GLN A 161 -16.61 0.19 9.97
CA GLN A 161 -16.87 -0.10 11.39
C GLN A 161 -17.39 -1.54 11.61
N TYR A 162 -18.04 -2.13 10.61
CA TYR A 162 -18.56 -3.50 10.67
C TYR A 162 -17.50 -4.56 10.38
N ALA A 163 -16.54 -4.29 9.47
CA ALA A 163 -15.40 -5.18 9.23
C ALA A 163 -14.46 -5.25 10.46
N GLN A 164 -14.41 -4.21 11.29
CA GLN A 164 -13.80 -4.27 12.61
C GLN A 164 -14.66 -5.01 13.64
N LYS A 165 -15.97 -5.16 13.41
CA LYS A 165 -16.92 -5.81 14.34
C LYS A 165 -17.42 -7.20 13.91
N SER A 166 -17.24 -7.59 12.63
CA SER A 166 -17.74 -8.86 12.11
C SER A 166 -16.70 -9.64 11.35
N THR A 167 -15.76 -10.22 12.08
CA THR A 167 -15.15 -11.49 11.66
C THR A 167 -16.20 -12.59 11.90
N PRO A 168 -16.61 -13.41 10.89
CA PRO A 168 -17.49 -14.53 11.16
C PRO A 168 -16.75 -15.46 12.11
N LYS A 169 -17.35 -15.72 13.26
CA LYS A 169 -16.95 -16.76 14.20
C LYS A 169 -16.87 -18.10 13.47
N ARG A 170 -15.66 -18.48 13.09
CA ARG A 170 -15.33 -19.88 12.96
C ARG A 170 -14.74 -20.27 14.31
N GLU A 171 -15.53 -20.98 15.10
CA GLU A 171 -15.12 -21.53 16.38
C GLU A 171 -13.93 -22.48 16.17
N ALA A 172 -12.75 -21.97 16.41
CA ALA A 172 -11.62 -22.74 16.89
C ALA A 172 -11.18 -22.00 18.15
N GLN A 173 -11.16 -22.72 19.27
CA GLN A 173 -10.76 -22.21 20.57
C GLN A 173 -9.41 -21.48 20.47
N LYS A 174 -9.44 -20.15 20.30
CA LYS A 174 -8.27 -19.28 20.41
C LYS A 174 -8.34 -18.61 21.78
N LYS A 175 -7.26 -18.72 22.54
CA LYS A 175 -7.00 -17.95 23.75
C LYS A 175 -7.38 -16.47 23.51
N PRO A 176 -7.91 -15.76 24.53
CA PRO A 176 -8.35 -14.39 24.37
C PRO A 176 -7.21 -13.53 23.84
N ARG A 177 -7.52 -12.73 22.82
CA ARG A 177 -6.62 -11.73 22.23
C ARG A 177 -6.31 -10.71 23.31
N PRO A 178 -5.06 -10.32 23.52
CA PRO A 178 -4.76 -9.25 24.48
C PRO A 178 -5.45 -7.97 24.02
N GLU A 179 -6.35 -7.43 24.83
CA GLU A 179 -6.82 -6.06 24.67
C GLU A 179 -5.63 -5.12 24.93
N LEU A 180 -5.41 -4.16 24.03
CA LEU A 180 -4.42 -3.12 24.22
C LEU A 180 -4.80 -2.34 25.48
N PRO A 181 -3.93 -2.25 26.50
CA PRO A 181 -4.22 -1.45 27.67
C PRO A 181 -4.30 0.02 27.28
N THR A 182 -5.42 0.65 27.55
CA THR A 182 -5.58 2.11 27.48
C THR A 182 -4.80 2.73 28.63
N THR A 183 -3.69 3.42 28.33
CA THR A 183 -2.96 4.21 29.33
C THR A 183 -3.25 5.70 29.16
N PRO A 184 -3.40 6.46 30.26
CA PRO A 184 -3.77 7.88 30.24
C PRO A 184 -2.67 8.86 29.78
N ALA A 185 -1.53 8.36 29.34
CA ALA A 185 -0.41 9.19 28.85
C ALA A 185 0.17 8.60 27.57
N GLY A 186 -0.32 9.09 26.40
CA GLY A 186 0.21 8.75 25.09
C GLY A 186 -0.34 7.44 24.53
N GLU A 187 -1.49 7.50 23.85
CA GLU A 187 -2.04 6.35 23.13
C GLU A 187 -1.05 5.85 22.08
N ARG A 188 -0.49 4.64 22.31
CA ARG A 188 0.27 3.95 21.28
C ARG A 188 -0.68 3.45 20.20
N VAL A 189 -0.47 3.88 18.98
CA VAL A 189 -1.28 3.44 17.85
C VAL A 189 -0.78 2.07 17.38
N GLY A 190 -1.65 1.07 17.49
CA GLY A 190 -1.41 -0.28 16.95
C GLY A 190 -1.80 -0.34 15.47
N TYR A 191 -0.96 -0.99 14.67
CA TYR A 191 -1.15 -1.18 13.24
C TYR A 191 -1.23 -2.67 12.92
N PHE A 192 -1.88 -3.01 11.80
CA PHE A 192 -1.92 -4.37 11.28
C PHE A 192 -1.30 -4.45 9.89
N SER A 193 -0.37 -5.37 9.70
CA SER A 193 0.16 -5.73 8.39
C SER A 193 0.37 -7.25 8.34
N TYR A 194 0.04 -7.85 7.21
CA TYR A 194 0.18 -9.32 7.00
C TYR A 194 -0.52 -10.18 8.06
N GLY A 195 -1.58 -9.65 8.69
CA GLY A 195 -2.28 -10.31 9.79
C GLY A 195 -1.55 -10.25 11.13
N LEU A 196 -0.49 -9.45 11.24
CA LEU A 196 0.31 -9.23 12.45
C LEU A 196 0.05 -7.84 13.02
N LEU A 197 -0.10 -7.76 14.35
CA LEU A 197 -0.18 -6.52 15.09
C LEU A 197 1.24 -5.99 15.36
N TYR A 198 1.47 -4.70 15.11
CA TYR A 198 2.72 -4.02 15.42
C TYR A 198 2.48 -2.56 15.82
N ILE A 199 3.49 -1.92 16.38
CA ILE A 199 3.56 -0.49 16.63
C ILE A 199 4.79 0.10 15.94
N LEU A 200 4.85 1.43 15.83
CA LEU A 200 6.06 2.16 15.46
C LEU A 200 6.72 2.72 16.70
N ALA A 201 8.03 2.55 16.78
CA ALA A 201 8.82 3.17 17.83
C ALA A 201 8.79 4.69 17.71
N GLY A 202 8.63 5.38 18.83
CA GLY A 202 8.79 6.82 18.99
C GLY A 202 10.26 7.22 19.13
N GLU A 203 10.52 8.52 19.30
CA GLU A 203 11.88 9.08 19.34
C GLU A 203 12.68 8.61 20.57
N ASP A 204 12.00 8.42 21.71
CA ASP A 204 12.62 8.04 23.01
C ASP A 204 12.23 6.62 23.43
N ASP A 205 11.76 5.79 22.50
CA ASP A 205 11.33 4.44 22.83
C ASP A 205 12.49 3.48 23.03
N SER A 206 12.27 2.53 23.94
CA SER A 206 13.08 1.34 24.10
C SER A 206 12.18 0.11 24.17
N LEU A 207 12.71 -1.08 23.87
CA LEU A 207 11.94 -2.32 23.98
C LEU A 207 11.41 -2.54 25.39
N SER A 208 12.16 -2.14 26.41
CA SER A 208 11.73 -2.23 27.81
C SER A 208 10.60 -1.26 28.15
N ALA A 209 10.63 -0.02 27.61
CA ALA A 209 9.57 0.94 27.78
C ALA A 209 8.28 0.48 27.08
N ILE A 210 8.39 0.05 25.82
CA ILE A 210 7.27 -0.50 25.04
C ILE A 210 6.68 -1.73 25.73
N ALA A 211 7.51 -2.65 26.23
CA ALA A 211 7.07 -3.84 26.94
C ALA A 211 6.24 -3.50 28.17
N ARG A 212 6.74 -2.55 28.97
CA ARG A 212 6.06 -2.07 30.19
C ARG A 212 4.71 -1.44 29.85
N ASP A 213 4.66 -0.54 28.87
CA ASP A 213 3.45 0.17 28.46
C ASP A 213 2.37 -0.77 27.94
N LEU A 214 2.77 -1.86 27.28
CA LEU A 214 1.86 -2.84 26.72
C LEU A 214 1.59 -4.06 27.61
N GLY A 215 2.15 -4.09 28.83
CA GLY A 215 2.02 -5.25 29.73
C GLY A 215 2.65 -6.54 29.16
N MET A 216 3.64 -6.41 28.28
CA MET A 216 4.37 -7.52 27.67
C MET A 216 5.72 -7.72 28.33
N SER A 217 6.33 -8.90 28.18
CA SER A 217 7.71 -9.07 28.57
C SER A 217 8.65 -8.60 27.46
N GLU A 218 9.71 -7.89 27.82
CA GLU A 218 10.75 -7.46 26.87
C GLU A 218 11.33 -8.64 26.06
N ARG A 219 11.52 -9.80 26.74
CA ARG A 219 11.98 -11.02 26.08
C ARG A 219 11.08 -11.46 24.92
N LYS A 220 9.75 -11.35 25.06
CA LYS A 220 8.81 -11.66 23.97
C LYS A 220 8.95 -10.66 22.82
N LEU A 221 9.10 -9.37 23.13
CA LEU A 221 9.32 -8.37 22.10
C LEU A 221 10.61 -8.58 21.33
N THR A 222 11.71 -8.91 22.03
CA THR A 222 12.98 -9.24 21.37
C THR A 222 12.86 -10.48 20.48
N GLU A 223 12.22 -11.54 20.97
CA GLU A 223 11.96 -12.76 20.21
C GLU A 223 11.09 -12.53 18.96
N TYR A 224 10.01 -11.73 19.08
CA TYR A 224 9.11 -11.47 17.97
C TYR A 224 9.74 -10.61 16.88
N ASN A 225 10.71 -9.78 17.26
CA ASN A 225 11.34 -8.82 16.36
C ASN A 225 12.75 -9.23 15.90
N ASP A 226 13.25 -10.41 16.34
CA ASP A 226 14.61 -10.87 16.06
C ASP A 226 15.67 -9.81 16.47
N LEU A 227 15.44 -9.11 17.59
CA LEU A 227 16.32 -8.07 18.11
C LEU A 227 17.07 -8.55 19.36
N PRO A 228 18.34 -8.15 19.58
CA PRO A 228 19.02 -8.40 20.83
C PRO A 228 18.43 -7.55 21.96
N ALA A 229 18.59 -8.00 23.20
CA ALA A 229 18.23 -7.21 24.37
C ALA A 229 19.00 -5.87 24.38
N GLY A 230 18.29 -4.78 24.70
CA GLY A 230 18.89 -3.45 24.71
C GLY A 230 19.19 -2.86 23.32
N TYR A 231 18.61 -3.42 22.25
CA TYR A 231 18.74 -2.85 20.92
C TYR A 231 18.24 -1.41 20.90
N PRO A 232 19.04 -0.43 20.42
CA PRO A 232 18.60 0.95 20.31
C PRO A 232 17.57 1.09 19.20
N LEU A 233 16.35 1.49 19.57
CA LEU A 233 15.30 1.73 18.60
C LEU A 233 15.45 3.12 17.96
N GLU A 234 15.15 3.20 16.68
CA GLU A 234 15.02 4.46 15.96
C GLU A 234 13.53 4.80 15.78
N LYS A 235 13.24 6.10 15.70
CA LYS A 235 11.88 6.56 15.40
C LYS A 235 11.35 5.96 14.10
N GLY A 236 10.23 5.27 14.18
CA GLY A 236 9.60 4.62 13.03
C GLY A 236 9.96 3.15 12.85
N ASP A 237 10.80 2.58 13.72
CA ASP A 237 11.05 1.14 13.71
C ASP A 237 9.75 0.36 13.94
N ILE A 238 9.57 -0.69 13.13
CA ILE A 238 8.42 -1.59 13.24
C ILE A 238 8.67 -2.56 14.39
N ILE A 239 7.78 -2.56 15.37
CA ILE A 239 7.86 -3.47 16.52
C ILE A 239 6.62 -4.37 16.54
N TYR A 240 6.78 -5.62 16.12
CA TYR A 240 5.73 -6.62 16.14
C TYR A 240 5.37 -7.03 17.57
N LEU A 241 4.08 -7.08 17.84
CA LEU A 241 3.51 -7.51 19.14
C LEU A 241 3.08 -8.98 19.12
N GLU A 242 3.26 -9.64 17.98
CA GLU A 242 2.95 -11.04 17.72
C GLU A 242 4.13 -11.72 16.99
N PRO A 243 4.28 -13.06 17.09
CA PRO A 243 5.34 -13.77 16.37
C PRO A 243 5.21 -13.59 14.86
N LYS A 244 6.30 -13.21 14.20
CA LYS A 244 6.35 -13.07 12.73
C LYS A 244 6.15 -14.42 12.03
N HIS A 245 5.75 -14.37 10.77
CA HIS A 245 5.56 -15.55 9.94
C HIS A 245 6.89 -16.18 9.52
N LYS A 246 6.87 -17.44 9.12
CA LYS A 246 8.04 -18.12 8.54
C LYS A 246 8.24 -17.76 7.06
N ARG A 247 7.23 -17.25 6.40
CA ARG A 247 7.22 -16.87 4.98
C ARG A 247 6.35 -15.63 4.81
N ALA A 248 6.66 -14.80 3.82
CA ALA A 248 5.82 -13.65 3.49
C ALA A 248 4.40 -14.08 3.11
N THR A 249 3.46 -13.23 3.40
CA THR A 249 2.07 -13.41 2.93
C THR A 249 2.01 -13.08 1.43
N PRO A 250 1.27 -13.84 0.61
CA PRO A 250 1.05 -13.45 -0.78
C PRO A 250 0.52 -12.00 -0.87
N PRO A 251 0.92 -11.25 -1.89
CA PRO A 251 1.65 -11.68 -3.10
C PRO A 251 3.18 -11.50 -3.04
N HIS A 252 3.78 -11.36 -1.86
CA HIS A 252 5.21 -11.10 -1.72
C HIS A 252 6.02 -12.40 -1.85
N PHE A 253 6.58 -12.64 -3.03
CA PHE A 253 7.38 -13.84 -3.32
C PHE A 253 8.88 -13.58 -3.27
N GLU A 254 9.29 -12.38 -3.67
CA GLU A 254 10.68 -11.96 -3.81
C GLU A 254 10.84 -10.49 -3.41
N HIS A 255 12.05 -10.13 -3.00
CA HIS A 255 12.47 -8.75 -2.75
C HIS A 255 13.84 -8.51 -3.39
N ARG A 256 13.96 -7.40 -4.15
CA ARG A 256 15.26 -6.94 -4.66
C ARG A 256 15.84 -5.96 -3.66
N ILE A 257 17.00 -6.31 -3.11
CA ILE A 257 17.71 -5.50 -2.11
C ILE A 257 18.04 -4.12 -2.68
N GLN A 258 17.72 -3.09 -1.93
CA GLN A 258 18.06 -1.70 -2.22
C GLN A 258 19.30 -1.26 -1.44
N VAL A 259 19.93 -0.16 -1.86
CA VAL A 259 21.06 0.44 -1.15
C VAL A 259 20.71 0.68 0.33
N GLY A 260 21.54 0.16 1.23
CA GLY A 260 21.40 0.38 2.67
C GLY A 260 20.35 -0.50 3.37
N GLU A 261 19.72 -1.46 2.68
CA GLU A 261 18.83 -2.41 3.33
C GLU A 261 19.61 -3.56 3.98
N SER A 262 19.26 -3.87 5.22
CA SER A 262 19.73 -5.07 5.91
C SER A 262 18.71 -6.22 5.78
N ILE A 263 19.17 -7.47 5.88
CA ILE A 263 18.29 -8.64 5.87
C ILE A 263 17.26 -8.57 7.01
N HIS A 264 17.65 -8.03 8.18
CA HIS A 264 16.73 -7.81 9.29
C HIS A 264 15.64 -6.80 8.92
N ARG A 265 16.00 -5.66 8.30
CA ARG A 265 15.03 -4.65 7.87
C ARG A 265 14.04 -5.21 6.86
N ILE A 266 14.51 -6.01 5.91
CA ILE A 266 13.64 -6.70 4.94
C ILE A 266 12.71 -7.69 5.66
N ALA A 267 13.23 -8.47 6.61
CA ALA A 267 12.43 -9.39 7.42
C ALA A 267 11.34 -8.65 8.22
N GLN A 268 11.67 -7.49 8.81
CA GLN A 268 10.70 -6.63 9.51
C GLN A 268 9.64 -6.08 8.54
N THR A 269 10.05 -5.60 7.37
CA THR A 269 9.13 -5.05 6.36
C THR A 269 8.05 -6.05 5.95
N TYR A 270 8.38 -7.34 5.82
CA TYR A 270 7.44 -8.37 5.35
C TYR A 270 6.86 -9.25 6.47
N GLY A 271 7.14 -8.93 7.73
CA GLY A 271 6.65 -9.71 8.87
C GLY A 271 7.17 -11.16 8.87
N ILE A 272 8.41 -11.38 8.44
CA ILE A 272 9.06 -12.69 8.37
C ILE A 272 10.07 -12.82 9.49
N GLN A 273 10.16 -14.00 10.11
CA GLN A 273 11.24 -14.33 11.04
C GLN A 273 12.58 -14.27 10.33
N LEU A 274 13.55 -13.56 10.88
CA LEU A 274 14.90 -13.40 10.29
C LEU A 274 15.56 -14.75 9.97
N LYS A 275 15.51 -15.69 10.92
CA LYS A 275 16.01 -17.05 10.73
C LYS A 275 15.37 -17.75 9.52
N SER A 276 14.05 -17.56 9.34
CA SER A 276 13.33 -18.18 8.23
C SER A 276 13.75 -17.55 6.89
N LEU A 277 13.98 -16.23 6.86
CA LEU A 277 14.43 -15.54 5.65
C LEU A 277 15.83 -16.00 5.23
N TYR A 278 16.76 -16.18 6.17
CA TYR A 278 18.07 -16.80 5.91
C TYR A 278 17.92 -18.22 5.32
N GLN A 279 17.08 -19.06 5.94
CA GLN A 279 16.86 -20.44 5.48
C GLN A 279 16.25 -20.51 4.08
N LEU A 280 15.28 -19.66 3.76
CA LEU A 280 14.64 -19.60 2.44
C LEU A 280 15.62 -19.28 1.31
N ASN A 281 16.71 -18.58 1.64
CA ASN A 281 17.70 -18.12 0.67
C ASN A 281 19.04 -18.85 0.76
N ASN A 282 19.15 -19.87 1.62
CA ASN A 282 20.41 -20.58 1.89
C ASN A 282 21.54 -19.64 2.30
N LEU A 283 21.22 -18.59 3.06
CA LEU A 283 22.17 -17.59 3.54
C LEU A 283 22.64 -17.91 4.96
N THR A 284 23.84 -17.46 5.29
CA THR A 284 24.38 -17.48 6.66
C THR A 284 24.30 -16.10 7.29
N PRO A 285 24.41 -15.98 8.64
CA PRO A 285 24.37 -14.66 9.31
C PRO A 285 25.50 -13.71 8.86
N GLU A 286 26.57 -14.22 8.29
CA GLU A 286 27.71 -13.46 7.77
C GLU A 286 27.46 -12.90 6.36
N TYR A 287 26.34 -13.25 5.72
CA TYR A 287 25.99 -12.74 4.41
C TYR A 287 25.84 -11.21 4.43
N LEU A 288 26.58 -10.55 3.56
CA LEU A 288 26.51 -9.12 3.34
C LEU A 288 25.57 -8.84 2.16
N PRO A 289 24.41 -8.21 2.41
CA PRO A 289 23.47 -7.90 1.34
C PRO A 289 24.05 -6.88 0.37
N MET A 290 23.96 -7.16 -0.92
CA MET A 290 24.37 -6.25 -1.98
C MET A 290 23.13 -5.73 -2.73
N GLU A 291 23.21 -4.48 -3.18
CA GLU A 291 22.17 -3.91 -4.03
C GLU A 291 21.94 -4.77 -5.27
N GLY A 292 20.67 -5.02 -5.56
CA GLY A 292 20.26 -5.81 -6.71
C GLY A 292 20.09 -7.30 -6.45
N ASP A 293 20.62 -7.84 -5.35
CA ASP A 293 20.39 -9.23 -4.95
C ASP A 293 18.88 -9.49 -4.77
N ILE A 294 18.45 -10.69 -5.14
CA ILE A 294 17.05 -11.08 -5.04
C ILE A 294 16.87 -12.09 -3.91
N LEU A 295 16.10 -11.72 -2.90
CA LEU A 295 15.71 -12.60 -1.82
C LEU A 295 14.36 -13.26 -2.09
N ARG A 296 14.27 -14.55 -1.92
CA ARG A 296 12.99 -15.26 -1.80
C ARG A 296 12.36 -14.95 -0.45
N LEU A 297 11.09 -14.60 -0.46
CA LEU A 297 10.32 -14.29 0.75
C LEU A 297 9.36 -15.42 1.12
N ARG A 298 9.20 -16.39 0.20
CA ARG A 298 8.24 -17.48 0.35
C ARG A 298 8.70 -18.78 -0.30
#